data_e9248055b085f5df900b33ec32e83d91
#
_entry.id   e9248055b085f5df900b33ec32e83d91
#
_cell.length_a   1.000
_cell.length_b   1.000
_cell.length_c   1.000
_cell.angle_alpha   90.00
_cell.angle_beta   90.00
_cell.angle_gamma   90.00
#
_symmetry.space_group_name_H-M   'P 1'
#
loop_
_entity.id
_entity.type
_entity.pdbx_description
1 polymer ?
#
loop_
_entity_poly.entity_id
_entity_poly.type
_entity_poly.pdbx_seq_one_letter_code
_entity_poly.pdbx_strand_id
1 'polypeptide(L)'
;MNKNADSVIIQNDAPQTLKIKMFGDFSITNDFYSLSTSKKSGLTNFLLIAYLLSNKGNHITSEALIDMLWPSGQTANPGGALRTLLYRIRKDLAKFFPDAPADQPAKLISVTNNIYSWNFDIPCRIDVYEFEALYHRASRELDREKQYELLTQAFSLYTGDFLSIFSHHSWVMFRNNYYGNLYINCVNKMCDYLDEIGDYEAIVSTCEKAFEYAPPIDETLYKQKIIALLKLNRAQAAMEYYHSVLDMFSREHGLDVSDSLHDIYQQILSCMPNHYQTISALEANLRQRDSSPGSFYCNFDVFQNIYQINLRSARRSQRLRFLILLTLRDSKDSTGVSDELKEEMALLQQIMESKLRTNDVYTKSSI
;
A
#
# COMPACT_ATOMS: atom_id res chain seq x y z
N MET A 1 -32.29 15.53 -1.49
CA MET A 1 -33.04 14.31 -1.26
C MET A 1 -32.82 13.37 -2.43
N ASN A 2 -31.80 12.55 -2.36
CA ASN A 2 -31.45 11.59 -3.42
C ASN A 2 -31.84 10.18 -2.95
N LYS A 3 -32.94 9.68 -3.50
CA LYS A 3 -33.53 8.36 -3.21
C LYS A 3 -33.09 7.32 -4.25
N ASN A 4 -31.84 7.11 -4.54
CA ASN A 4 -31.41 6.09 -5.52
C ASN A 4 -30.11 5.36 -5.14
N ALA A 5 -29.89 5.08 -3.84
CA ALA A 5 -28.70 4.35 -3.40
C ALA A 5 -28.99 2.91 -2.86
N ASP A 6 -30.24 2.46 -2.86
CA ASP A 6 -30.63 1.28 -2.06
C ASP A 6 -30.97 0.00 -2.85
N SER A 7 -30.41 -0.18 -4.07
CA SER A 7 -30.67 -1.43 -4.80
C SER A 7 -29.39 -2.02 -5.42
N VAL A 8 -28.46 -2.47 -4.57
CA VAL A 8 -27.48 -3.49 -4.98
C VAL A 8 -27.92 -4.83 -4.40
N ILE A 9 -28.96 -5.39 -5.00
CA ILE A 9 -29.33 -6.79 -4.83
C ILE A 9 -28.36 -7.60 -5.68
N ILE A 10 -27.80 -8.66 -5.11
CA ILE A 10 -27.07 -9.71 -5.85
C ILE A 10 -28.07 -10.31 -6.85
N GLN A 11 -28.14 -9.75 -8.05
CA GLN A 11 -28.87 -10.36 -9.16
C GLN A 11 -27.92 -11.29 -9.90
N ASN A 12 -28.40 -12.48 -10.26
CA ASN A 12 -27.76 -13.33 -11.26
C ASN A 12 -27.44 -12.47 -12.48
N ASP A 13 -26.15 -12.34 -12.81
CA ASP A 13 -25.70 -11.51 -13.91
C ASP A 13 -26.42 -11.90 -15.20
N ALA A 14 -27.11 -10.94 -15.83
CA ALA A 14 -27.60 -11.15 -17.17
C ALA A 14 -26.39 -11.43 -18.11
N PRO A 15 -26.54 -12.30 -19.15
CA PRO A 15 -25.42 -12.71 -19.99
C PRO A 15 -24.62 -11.58 -20.64
N GLN A 16 -25.14 -10.36 -20.63
CA GLN A 16 -24.53 -9.17 -21.25
C GLN A 16 -23.94 -8.18 -20.21
N THR A 17 -23.91 -8.51 -18.91
CA THR A 17 -23.35 -7.63 -17.89
C THR A 17 -21.82 -7.56 -18.04
N LEU A 18 -21.28 -6.34 -18.18
CA LEU A 18 -19.84 -6.11 -18.21
C LEU A 18 -19.26 -6.19 -16.80
N LYS A 19 -18.23 -7.01 -16.62
CA LYS A 19 -17.42 -7.06 -15.39
C LYS A 19 -16.15 -6.25 -15.64
N ILE A 20 -15.98 -5.16 -14.91
CA ILE A 20 -14.88 -4.22 -15.07
C ILE A 20 -14.03 -4.26 -13.80
N LYS A 21 -12.77 -4.60 -13.97
CA LYS A 21 -11.78 -4.67 -12.91
C LYS A 21 -10.83 -3.48 -13.04
N MET A 22 -10.67 -2.72 -11.97
CA MET A 22 -9.80 -1.55 -11.87
C MET A 22 -8.79 -1.66 -10.71
N PHE A 23 -8.98 -2.62 -9.80
CA PHE A 23 -7.96 -2.99 -8.83
C PHE A 23 -6.94 -3.96 -9.45
N GLY A 24 -5.66 -3.62 -9.38
CA GLY A 24 -4.58 -4.35 -10.07
C GLY A 24 -4.58 -4.08 -11.57
N ASP A 25 -4.58 -5.16 -12.35
CA ASP A 25 -4.65 -5.09 -13.82
C ASP A 25 -6.04 -4.70 -14.30
N PHE A 26 -6.10 -3.67 -15.15
CA PHE A 26 -7.37 -3.24 -15.74
C PHE A 26 -7.90 -4.29 -16.73
N SER A 27 -9.18 -4.67 -16.57
CA SER A 27 -9.84 -5.55 -17.53
C SER A 27 -11.34 -5.26 -17.65
N ILE A 28 -11.90 -5.56 -18.80
CA ILE A 28 -13.33 -5.59 -19.09
C ILE A 28 -13.64 -6.97 -19.62
N THR A 29 -14.61 -7.66 -19.04
CA THR A 29 -14.99 -9.02 -19.43
C THR A 29 -16.50 -9.19 -19.42
N ASN A 30 -17.00 -10.04 -20.30
CA ASN A 30 -18.31 -10.66 -20.24
C ASN A 30 -18.21 -12.09 -20.81
N ASP A 31 -19.34 -12.76 -21.00
CA ASP A 31 -19.35 -14.15 -21.49
C ASP A 31 -18.84 -14.29 -22.93
N PHE A 32 -18.78 -13.20 -23.70
CA PHE A 32 -18.42 -13.22 -25.12
C PHE A 32 -16.99 -12.76 -25.39
N TYR A 33 -16.49 -11.80 -24.60
CA TYR A 33 -15.21 -11.17 -24.91
C TYR A 33 -14.46 -10.71 -23.67
N SER A 34 -13.14 -10.60 -23.78
CA SER A 34 -12.26 -10.10 -22.74
C SER A 34 -11.23 -9.14 -23.31
N LEU A 35 -11.06 -8.02 -22.63
CA LEU A 35 -10.09 -6.98 -22.90
C LEU A 35 -9.29 -6.71 -21.63
N SER A 36 -7.95 -6.75 -21.70
CA SER A 36 -7.11 -6.49 -20.52
C SER A 36 -5.78 -5.83 -20.87
N THR A 37 -5.20 -5.14 -19.89
CA THR A 37 -3.89 -4.50 -20.00
C THR A 37 -2.72 -5.47 -19.96
N SER A 38 -2.95 -6.73 -19.63
CA SER A 38 -1.90 -7.76 -19.53
C SER A 38 -1.07 -7.92 -20.81
N LYS A 39 -1.63 -7.60 -21.99
CA LYS A 39 -0.94 -7.65 -23.28
C LYS A 39 -0.07 -6.43 -23.59
N LYS A 40 -0.01 -5.43 -22.71
CA LYS A 40 0.79 -4.18 -22.83
C LYS A 40 0.67 -3.43 -24.17
N SER A 41 -0.31 -3.74 -25.01
CA SER A 41 -0.59 -3.05 -26.28
C SER A 41 -1.87 -2.23 -26.17
N GLY A 42 -1.87 -1.03 -26.75
CA GLY A 42 -3.05 -0.15 -26.73
C GLY A 42 -3.35 0.48 -25.36
N LEU A 43 -2.35 0.69 -24.51
CA LEU A 43 -2.52 1.25 -23.17
C LEU A 43 -3.29 2.57 -23.16
N THR A 44 -3.10 3.41 -24.17
CA THR A 44 -3.85 4.68 -24.32
C THR A 44 -5.37 4.46 -24.45
N ASN A 45 -5.79 3.35 -25.09
CA ASN A 45 -7.22 2.99 -25.16
C ASN A 45 -7.77 2.69 -23.77
N PHE A 46 -7.02 1.89 -22.99
CA PHE A 46 -7.41 1.52 -21.63
C PHE A 46 -7.41 2.72 -20.69
N LEU A 47 -6.40 3.61 -20.83
CA LEU A 47 -6.33 4.83 -20.03
C LEU A 47 -7.56 5.72 -20.25
N LEU A 48 -7.99 5.92 -21.52
CA LEU A 48 -9.18 6.70 -21.82
C LEU A 48 -10.44 6.04 -21.24
N ILE A 49 -10.61 4.73 -21.41
CA ILE A 49 -11.76 4.01 -20.86
C ILE A 49 -11.78 4.12 -19.33
N ALA A 50 -10.65 3.87 -18.68
CA ALA A 50 -10.52 3.94 -17.23
C ALA A 50 -10.83 5.35 -16.70
N TYR A 51 -10.39 6.39 -17.42
CA TYR A 51 -10.69 7.77 -17.07
C TYR A 51 -12.19 8.09 -17.16
N LEU A 52 -12.86 7.65 -18.23
CA LEU A 52 -14.32 7.82 -18.38
C LEU A 52 -15.09 7.06 -17.29
N LEU A 53 -14.70 5.81 -17.00
CA LEU A 53 -15.29 5.01 -15.93
C LEU A 53 -15.11 5.67 -14.56
N SER A 54 -13.92 6.23 -14.30
CA SER A 54 -13.60 6.87 -13.02
C SER A 54 -14.33 8.19 -12.78
N ASN A 55 -14.91 8.78 -13.80
CA ASN A 55 -15.57 10.09 -13.73
C ASN A 55 -17.09 9.99 -13.97
N LYS A 56 -17.74 9.02 -13.32
CA LYS A 56 -19.18 8.84 -13.38
C LYS A 56 -19.91 10.11 -12.97
N GLY A 57 -20.79 10.58 -13.84
CA GLY A 57 -21.61 11.79 -13.60
C GLY A 57 -20.91 13.11 -13.89
N ASN A 58 -19.62 13.11 -14.27
CA ASN A 58 -18.88 14.31 -14.64
C ASN A 58 -18.96 14.57 -16.15
N HIS A 59 -18.95 15.86 -16.51
CA HIS A 59 -18.89 16.30 -17.89
C HIS A 59 -17.44 16.45 -18.36
N ILE A 60 -16.95 15.46 -19.13
CA ILE A 60 -15.56 15.45 -19.60
C ILE A 60 -15.52 16.02 -21.01
N THR A 61 -14.83 17.14 -21.21
CA THR A 61 -14.67 17.78 -22.52
C THR A 61 -13.57 17.12 -23.34
N SER A 62 -13.54 17.40 -24.67
CA SER A 62 -12.45 16.94 -25.52
C SER A 62 -11.10 17.49 -25.09
N GLU A 63 -11.06 18.74 -24.63
CA GLU A 63 -9.84 19.38 -24.15
C GLU A 63 -9.29 18.66 -22.92
N ALA A 64 -10.15 18.35 -21.94
CA ALA A 64 -9.75 17.62 -20.74
C ALA A 64 -9.23 16.20 -21.07
N LEU A 65 -9.81 15.52 -22.07
CA LEU A 65 -9.30 14.24 -22.53
C LEU A 65 -7.96 14.36 -23.23
N ILE A 66 -7.78 15.37 -24.06
CA ILE A 66 -6.52 15.64 -24.78
C ILE A 66 -5.40 15.94 -23.79
N ASP A 67 -5.65 16.81 -22.81
CA ASP A 67 -4.67 17.17 -21.77
C ASP A 67 -4.28 15.96 -20.90
N MET A 68 -5.24 15.11 -20.59
CA MET A 68 -4.99 13.88 -19.83
C MET A 68 -4.19 12.84 -20.63
N LEU A 69 -4.50 12.68 -21.94
CA LEU A 69 -3.87 11.67 -22.80
C LEU A 69 -2.49 12.10 -23.33
N TRP A 70 -2.33 13.39 -23.63
CA TRP A 70 -1.13 13.95 -24.27
C TRP A 70 -0.70 15.27 -23.61
N PRO A 71 -0.26 15.23 -22.35
CA PRO A 71 0.23 16.43 -21.69
C PRO A 71 1.39 17.03 -22.47
N SER A 72 1.48 18.36 -22.51
CA SER A 72 2.60 19.09 -23.12
C SER A 72 2.71 19.02 -24.66
N GLY A 73 1.61 18.85 -25.36
CA GLY A 73 1.60 18.99 -26.83
C GLY A 73 2.34 17.88 -27.59
N GLN A 74 2.39 16.66 -27.05
CA GLN A 74 3.08 15.51 -27.63
C GLN A 74 2.53 15.05 -29.00
N THR A 75 1.45 15.66 -29.48
CA THR A 75 0.86 15.33 -30.79
C THR A 75 0.52 16.60 -31.58
N ALA A 76 0.87 16.60 -32.88
CA ALA A 76 0.63 17.73 -33.76
C ALA A 76 -0.87 17.98 -34.07
N ASN A 77 -1.72 16.94 -33.98
CA ASN A 77 -3.17 17.05 -34.19
C ASN A 77 -3.93 16.24 -33.13
N PRO A 78 -4.06 16.80 -31.89
CA PRO A 78 -4.67 16.07 -30.77
C PRO A 78 -6.15 15.72 -31.04
N GLY A 79 -6.93 16.60 -31.67
CA GLY A 79 -8.33 16.33 -31.97
C GLY A 79 -8.52 15.21 -33.01
N GLY A 80 -7.62 15.10 -33.98
CA GLY A 80 -7.60 14.00 -34.93
C GLY A 80 -7.18 12.67 -34.26
N ALA A 81 -6.17 12.74 -33.41
CA ALA A 81 -5.70 11.60 -32.63
C ALA A 81 -6.79 11.05 -31.69
N LEU A 82 -7.52 11.94 -30.97
CA LEU A 82 -8.64 11.53 -30.12
C LEU A 82 -9.76 10.85 -30.91
N ARG A 83 -10.13 11.39 -32.08
CA ARG A 83 -11.14 10.75 -32.95
C ARG A 83 -10.72 9.36 -33.39
N THR A 84 -9.47 9.20 -33.80
CA THR A 84 -8.92 7.91 -34.20
C THR A 84 -8.89 6.92 -33.05
N LEU A 85 -8.49 7.37 -31.85
CA LEU A 85 -8.48 6.58 -30.63
C LEU A 85 -9.90 6.08 -30.29
N LEU A 86 -10.88 6.97 -30.27
CA LEU A 86 -12.28 6.64 -30.00
C LEU A 86 -12.86 5.65 -31.03
N TYR A 87 -12.51 5.80 -32.30
CA TYR A 87 -12.93 4.83 -33.32
C TYR A 87 -12.41 3.42 -33.02
N ARG A 88 -11.12 3.30 -32.65
CA ARG A 88 -10.51 2.01 -32.29
C ARG A 88 -11.16 1.43 -31.04
N ILE A 89 -11.35 2.22 -30.01
CA ILE A 89 -12.00 1.81 -28.75
C ILE A 89 -13.41 1.30 -29.04
N ARG A 90 -14.22 2.05 -29.80
CA ARG A 90 -15.60 1.63 -30.14
C ARG A 90 -15.63 0.33 -30.91
N LYS A 91 -14.68 0.11 -31.81
CA LYS A 91 -14.54 -1.15 -32.55
C LYS A 91 -14.22 -2.34 -31.63
N ASP A 92 -13.36 -2.12 -30.63
CA ASP A 92 -13.02 -3.15 -29.66
C ASP A 92 -14.18 -3.41 -28.68
N LEU A 93 -14.83 -2.36 -28.18
CA LEU A 93 -15.99 -2.47 -27.29
C LEU A 93 -17.22 -3.12 -27.97
N ALA A 94 -17.38 -2.98 -29.28
CA ALA A 94 -18.47 -3.63 -30.01
C ALA A 94 -18.40 -5.17 -29.95
N LYS A 95 -17.21 -5.74 -29.73
CA LYS A 95 -17.01 -7.19 -29.61
C LYS A 95 -17.71 -7.79 -28.35
N PHE A 96 -18.02 -6.98 -27.37
CA PHE A 96 -18.77 -7.41 -26.18
C PHE A 96 -20.26 -7.68 -26.47
N PHE A 97 -20.78 -7.18 -27.60
CA PHE A 97 -22.19 -7.29 -27.98
C PHE A 97 -22.31 -7.79 -29.43
N PRO A 98 -21.94 -9.05 -29.70
CA PRO A 98 -21.92 -9.59 -31.06
C PRO A 98 -23.31 -9.62 -31.71
N ASP A 99 -24.37 -9.72 -30.91
CA ASP A 99 -25.75 -9.80 -31.36
C ASP A 99 -26.43 -8.43 -31.51
N ALA A 100 -25.71 -7.32 -31.22
CA ALA A 100 -26.26 -5.99 -31.37
C ALA A 100 -26.51 -5.68 -32.87
N PRO A 101 -27.69 -5.13 -33.23
CA PRO A 101 -27.99 -4.78 -34.62
C PRO A 101 -26.92 -3.82 -35.16
N ALA A 102 -26.50 -4.05 -36.43
CA ALA A 102 -25.44 -3.26 -37.06
C ALA A 102 -25.83 -1.77 -37.24
N ASP A 103 -27.10 -1.47 -37.30
CA ASP A 103 -27.67 -0.11 -37.32
C ASP A 103 -27.78 0.53 -35.92
N GLN A 104 -27.73 -0.25 -34.82
CA GLN A 104 -27.79 0.20 -33.45
C GLN A 104 -26.71 -0.46 -32.57
N PRO A 105 -25.42 -0.22 -32.87
CA PRO A 105 -24.36 -0.81 -32.04
C PRO A 105 -24.46 -0.28 -30.59
N ALA A 106 -24.15 -1.15 -29.62
CA ALA A 106 -24.10 -0.77 -28.22
C ALA A 106 -23.11 0.39 -27.99
N LYS A 107 -23.63 1.57 -27.64
CA LYS A 107 -22.83 2.78 -27.45
C LYS A 107 -22.35 2.88 -26.00
N LEU A 108 -21.24 2.19 -25.68
CA LEU A 108 -20.60 2.26 -24.37
C LEU A 108 -19.97 3.63 -24.07
N ILE A 109 -19.53 4.34 -25.12
CA ILE A 109 -19.02 5.72 -24.98
C ILE A 109 -19.98 6.64 -25.74
N SER A 110 -20.67 7.49 -25.00
CA SER A 110 -21.55 8.53 -25.52
C SER A 110 -20.76 9.85 -25.71
N VAL A 111 -21.15 10.59 -26.74
CA VAL A 111 -20.62 11.92 -27.01
C VAL A 111 -21.79 12.84 -27.36
N THR A 112 -22.00 13.85 -26.52
CA THR A 112 -23.07 14.84 -26.70
C THR A 112 -22.51 16.23 -26.45
N ASN A 113 -22.63 17.11 -27.43
CA ASN A 113 -22.11 18.50 -27.33
C ASN A 113 -20.64 18.58 -26.88
N ASN A 114 -19.76 17.75 -27.46
CA ASN A 114 -18.33 17.65 -27.12
C ASN A 114 -18.04 17.17 -25.67
N ILE A 115 -19.04 16.58 -25.02
CA ILE A 115 -18.91 15.95 -23.71
C ILE A 115 -18.86 14.43 -23.89
N TYR A 116 -17.89 13.82 -23.28
CA TYR A 116 -17.63 12.38 -23.34
C TYR A 116 -17.99 11.73 -22.01
N SER A 117 -18.67 10.60 -22.06
CA SER A 117 -19.03 9.84 -20.86
C SER A 117 -19.11 8.35 -21.18
N TRP A 118 -18.88 7.52 -20.15
CA TRP A 118 -19.25 6.11 -20.22
C TRP A 118 -20.77 6.00 -20.07
N ASN A 119 -21.38 5.13 -20.85
CA ASN A 119 -22.83 4.89 -20.79
C ASN A 119 -23.12 3.85 -19.71
N PHE A 120 -23.54 4.32 -18.55
CA PHE A 120 -23.90 3.49 -17.40
C PHE A 120 -25.33 2.90 -17.47
N ASP A 121 -26.10 3.19 -18.53
CA ASP A 121 -27.39 2.51 -18.80
C ASP A 121 -27.16 1.06 -19.24
N ILE A 122 -25.97 0.76 -19.78
CA ILE A 122 -25.55 -0.61 -20.09
C ILE A 122 -25.08 -1.26 -18.79
N PRO A 123 -25.67 -2.43 -18.41
CA PRO A 123 -25.32 -3.09 -17.15
C PRO A 123 -23.82 -3.35 -17.04
N CYS A 124 -23.21 -2.81 -15.97
CA CYS A 124 -21.82 -3.04 -15.68
C CYS A 124 -21.59 -3.13 -14.16
N ARG A 125 -20.73 -4.05 -13.76
CA ARG A 125 -20.22 -4.20 -12.41
C ARG A 125 -18.76 -3.74 -12.39
N ILE A 126 -18.45 -2.79 -11.53
CA ILE A 126 -17.13 -2.18 -11.45
C ILE A 126 -16.64 -2.39 -10.01
N ASP A 127 -15.55 -3.12 -9.87
CA ASP A 127 -14.99 -3.55 -8.58
C ASP A 127 -14.76 -2.40 -7.60
N VAL A 128 -14.21 -1.28 -8.05
CA VAL A 128 -13.94 -0.11 -7.18
C VAL A 128 -15.22 0.53 -6.65
N TYR A 129 -16.30 0.56 -7.44
CA TYR A 129 -17.58 1.10 -6.99
C TYR A 129 -18.34 0.12 -6.09
N GLU A 130 -18.23 -1.19 -6.35
CA GLU A 130 -18.79 -2.23 -5.48
C GLU A 130 -18.05 -2.21 -4.13
N PHE A 131 -16.74 -2.12 -4.13
CA PHE A 131 -15.91 -1.99 -2.92
C PHE A 131 -16.35 -0.78 -2.08
N GLU A 132 -16.43 0.40 -2.69
CA GLU A 132 -16.82 1.63 -2.01
C GLU A 132 -18.25 1.54 -1.45
N ALA A 133 -19.18 1.01 -2.22
CA ALA A 133 -20.57 0.83 -1.79
C ALA A 133 -20.69 -0.15 -0.61
N LEU A 134 -19.96 -1.27 -0.65
CA LEU A 134 -19.93 -2.25 0.45
C LEU A 134 -19.33 -1.65 1.72
N TYR A 135 -18.20 -0.93 1.59
CA TYR A 135 -17.59 -0.25 2.72
C TYR A 135 -18.50 0.78 3.37
N HIS A 136 -19.18 1.61 2.57
CA HIS A 136 -20.12 2.61 3.10
C HIS A 136 -21.37 1.98 3.70
N ARG A 137 -21.87 0.87 3.17
CA ARG A 137 -22.96 0.10 3.78
C ARG A 137 -22.51 -0.48 5.12
N ALA A 138 -21.34 -1.12 5.16
CA ALA A 138 -20.77 -1.64 6.40
C ALA A 138 -20.59 -0.54 7.46
N SER A 139 -20.19 0.67 7.05
CA SER A 139 -20.01 1.79 7.98
C SER A 139 -21.32 2.32 8.59
N ARG A 140 -22.48 1.96 8.02
CA ARG A 140 -23.83 2.34 8.51
C ARG A 140 -24.55 1.18 9.18
N GLU A 141 -24.03 -0.04 9.04
CA GLU A 141 -24.61 -1.24 9.63
C GLU A 141 -24.37 -1.24 11.14
N LEU A 142 -25.42 -1.51 11.91
CA LEU A 142 -25.38 -1.57 13.37
C LEU A 142 -25.12 -2.99 13.90
N ASP A 143 -25.50 -3.98 13.12
CA ASP A 143 -25.25 -5.39 13.41
C ASP A 143 -23.78 -5.72 13.07
N ARG A 144 -23.00 -6.05 14.09
CA ARG A 144 -21.56 -6.28 13.97
C ARG A 144 -21.21 -7.47 13.06
N GLU A 145 -21.99 -8.53 13.11
CA GLU A 145 -21.80 -9.70 12.24
C GLU A 145 -22.04 -9.35 10.77
N LYS A 146 -23.15 -8.68 10.47
CA LYS A 146 -23.44 -8.21 9.12
C LYS A 146 -22.45 -7.15 8.63
N GLN A 147 -21.99 -6.29 9.53
CA GLN A 147 -20.93 -5.34 9.23
C GLN A 147 -19.67 -6.08 8.76
N TYR A 148 -19.24 -7.12 9.50
CA TYR A 148 -18.10 -7.94 9.15
C TYR A 148 -18.29 -8.68 7.83
N GLU A 149 -19.48 -9.23 7.57
CA GLU A 149 -19.78 -9.87 6.28
C GLU A 149 -19.62 -8.89 5.09
N LEU A 150 -20.15 -7.66 5.23
CA LEU A 150 -20.01 -6.62 4.19
C LEU A 150 -18.55 -6.20 4.00
N LEU A 151 -17.80 -6.06 5.08
CA LEU A 151 -16.37 -5.75 5.03
C LEU A 151 -15.57 -6.88 4.37
N THR A 152 -15.91 -8.14 4.66
CA THR A 152 -15.25 -9.31 4.03
C THR A 152 -15.52 -9.35 2.53
N GLN A 153 -16.75 -9.02 2.10
CA GLN A 153 -17.06 -8.89 0.68
C GLN A 153 -16.24 -7.75 0.03
N ALA A 154 -16.18 -6.58 0.68
CA ALA A 154 -15.37 -5.47 0.20
C ALA A 154 -13.88 -5.85 0.12
N PHE A 155 -13.33 -6.44 1.18
CA PHE A 155 -11.95 -6.90 1.25
C PHE A 155 -11.57 -7.82 0.08
N SER A 156 -12.47 -8.73 -0.30
CA SER A 156 -12.23 -9.68 -1.40
C SER A 156 -12.16 -9.03 -2.78
N LEU A 157 -12.72 -7.82 -2.96
CA LEU A 157 -12.68 -7.08 -4.22
C LEU A 157 -11.34 -6.36 -4.45
N TYR A 158 -10.63 -6.02 -3.37
CA TYR A 158 -9.35 -5.32 -3.48
C TYR A 158 -8.25 -6.32 -3.85
N THR A 159 -7.77 -6.26 -5.08
CA THR A 159 -6.79 -7.21 -5.63
C THR A 159 -5.50 -6.53 -6.09
N GLY A 160 -5.20 -5.38 -5.54
CA GLY A 160 -4.02 -4.57 -5.82
C GLY A 160 -4.35 -3.11 -6.00
N ASP A 161 -3.34 -2.31 -6.24
CA ASP A 161 -3.44 -0.87 -6.42
C ASP A 161 -4.39 -0.48 -7.56
N PHE A 162 -5.13 0.61 -7.35
CA PHE A 162 -6.02 1.15 -8.37
C PHE A 162 -5.24 1.49 -9.64
N LEU A 163 -5.57 0.80 -10.76
CA LEU A 163 -4.98 1.00 -12.07
C LEU A 163 -3.44 1.06 -12.03
N SER A 164 -2.80 0.07 -11.41
CA SER A 164 -1.36 0.02 -11.13
C SER A 164 -0.46 0.37 -12.33
N ILE A 165 -0.83 -0.08 -13.54
CA ILE A 165 -0.09 0.20 -14.78
C ILE A 165 -0.10 1.69 -15.17
N PHE A 166 -1.03 2.49 -14.63
CA PHE A 166 -1.19 3.93 -14.87
C PHE A 166 -0.82 4.78 -13.65
N SER A 167 -0.10 4.23 -12.68
CA SER A 167 0.27 4.90 -11.42
C SER A 167 1.00 6.23 -11.59
N HIS A 168 1.68 6.45 -12.73
CA HIS A 168 2.36 7.70 -13.05
C HIS A 168 1.41 8.89 -13.38
N HIS A 169 0.11 8.64 -13.56
CA HIS A 169 -0.88 9.71 -13.75
C HIS A 169 -1.35 10.24 -12.39
N SER A 170 -1.30 11.56 -12.19
CA SER A 170 -1.67 12.18 -10.92
C SER A 170 -3.09 11.82 -10.44
N TRP A 171 -4.07 11.78 -11.35
CA TRP A 171 -5.44 11.40 -11.01
C TRP A 171 -5.57 9.94 -10.55
N VAL A 172 -4.72 9.03 -11.07
CA VAL A 172 -4.65 7.63 -10.62
C VAL A 172 -4.05 7.59 -9.22
N MET A 173 -2.95 8.31 -8.98
CA MET A 173 -2.30 8.38 -7.68
C MET A 173 -3.24 8.86 -6.58
N PHE A 174 -4.03 9.91 -6.82
CA PHE A 174 -5.03 10.40 -5.86
C PHE A 174 -6.08 9.34 -5.52
N ARG A 175 -6.60 8.63 -6.54
CA ARG A 175 -7.59 7.57 -6.32
C ARG A 175 -6.98 6.35 -5.68
N ASN A 176 -5.74 6.00 -6.00
CA ASN A 176 -5.03 4.91 -5.37
C ASN A 176 -4.87 5.16 -3.86
N ASN A 177 -4.44 6.36 -3.47
CA ASN A 177 -4.36 6.75 -2.07
C ASN A 177 -5.73 6.68 -1.37
N TYR A 178 -6.79 7.13 -2.03
CA TYR A 178 -8.15 7.05 -1.50
C TYR A 178 -8.59 5.61 -1.24
N TYR A 179 -8.48 4.74 -2.25
CA TYR A 179 -8.88 3.34 -2.13
C TYR A 179 -7.97 2.55 -1.17
N GLY A 180 -6.67 2.83 -1.17
CA GLY A 180 -5.73 2.25 -0.22
C GLY A 180 -6.11 2.57 1.23
N ASN A 181 -6.44 3.84 1.53
CA ASN A 181 -6.91 4.24 2.86
C ASN A 181 -8.25 3.55 3.24
N LEU A 182 -9.19 3.44 2.30
CA LEU A 182 -10.44 2.71 2.55
C LEU A 182 -10.18 1.24 2.83
N TYR A 183 -9.23 0.63 2.10
CA TYR A 183 -8.85 -0.77 2.29
C TYR A 183 -8.24 -1.01 3.67
N ILE A 184 -7.28 -0.19 4.10
CA ILE A 184 -6.68 -0.28 5.43
C ILE A 184 -7.75 -0.10 6.52
N ASN A 185 -8.64 0.88 6.37
CA ASN A 185 -9.76 1.06 7.29
C ASN A 185 -10.74 -0.14 7.31
N CYS A 186 -10.95 -0.78 6.16
CA CYS A 186 -11.73 -2.00 6.06
C CYS A 186 -11.10 -3.13 6.89
N VAL A 187 -9.79 -3.36 6.71
CA VAL A 187 -9.04 -4.38 7.45
C VAL A 187 -9.04 -4.09 8.96
N ASN A 188 -8.81 -2.84 9.37
CA ASN A 188 -8.86 -2.45 10.78
C ASN A 188 -10.20 -2.81 11.42
N LYS A 189 -11.33 -2.44 10.79
CA LYS A 189 -12.66 -2.77 11.31
C LYS A 189 -12.95 -4.28 11.34
N MET A 190 -12.40 -5.05 10.38
CA MET A 190 -12.48 -6.51 10.41
C MET A 190 -11.72 -7.08 11.60
N CYS A 191 -10.49 -6.60 11.84
CA CYS A 191 -9.69 -7.02 12.98
C CYS A 191 -10.32 -6.64 14.32
N ASP A 192 -10.96 -5.45 14.42
CA ASP A 192 -11.69 -5.03 15.62
C ASP A 192 -12.83 -6.02 15.97
N TYR A 193 -13.61 -6.44 14.97
CA TYR A 193 -14.65 -7.44 15.19
C TYR A 193 -14.08 -8.80 15.58
N LEU A 194 -13.01 -9.24 14.94
CA LEU A 194 -12.37 -10.52 15.22
C LEU A 194 -11.75 -10.52 16.65
N ASP A 195 -11.24 -9.39 17.12
CA ASP A 195 -10.76 -9.22 18.50
C ASP A 195 -11.91 -9.33 19.51
N GLU A 196 -13.08 -8.71 19.22
CA GLU A 196 -14.29 -8.80 20.06
C GLU A 196 -14.76 -10.25 20.25
N ILE A 197 -14.68 -11.08 19.21
CA ILE A 197 -15.06 -12.51 19.27
C ILE A 197 -13.91 -13.43 19.68
N GLY A 198 -12.70 -12.90 19.81
CA GLY A 198 -11.50 -13.66 20.23
C GLY A 198 -10.90 -14.56 19.15
N ASP A 199 -11.20 -14.32 17.85
CA ASP A 199 -10.63 -15.10 16.73
C ASP A 199 -9.29 -14.51 16.26
N TYR A 200 -8.26 -14.72 17.05
CA TYR A 200 -6.92 -14.18 16.79
C TYR A 200 -6.23 -14.85 15.58
N GLU A 201 -6.56 -16.10 15.24
CA GLU A 201 -6.04 -16.74 14.01
C GLU A 201 -6.56 -16.04 12.76
N ALA A 202 -7.85 -15.66 12.75
CA ALA A 202 -8.44 -14.91 11.66
C ALA A 202 -7.81 -13.50 11.53
N ILE A 203 -7.44 -12.84 12.65
CA ILE A 203 -6.71 -11.56 12.60
C ILE A 203 -5.36 -11.74 11.88
N VAL A 204 -4.57 -12.75 12.29
CA VAL A 204 -3.26 -13.01 11.67
C VAL A 204 -3.42 -13.23 10.17
N SER A 205 -4.36 -14.10 9.77
CA SER A 205 -4.57 -14.42 8.35
C SER A 205 -5.11 -13.23 7.54
N THR A 206 -5.95 -12.38 8.14
CA THR A 206 -6.48 -11.16 7.51
C THR A 206 -5.38 -10.14 7.27
N CYS A 207 -4.52 -9.91 8.27
CA CYS A 207 -3.35 -9.05 8.11
C CYS A 207 -2.38 -9.56 7.05
N GLU A 208 -2.09 -10.87 7.01
CA GLU A 208 -1.20 -11.47 6.01
C GLU A 208 -1.71 -11.23 4.58
N LYS A 209 -2.99 -11.50 4.34
CA LYS A 209 -3.61 -11.22 3.03
C LYS A 209 -3.62 -9.72 2.69
N ALA A 210 -3.83 -8.86 3.70
CA ALA A 210 -3.82 -7.43 3.47
C ALA A 210 -2.45 -6.92 3.00
N PHE A 211 -1.36 -7.46 3.54
CA PHE A 211 0.00 -7.07 3.18
C PHE A 211 0.44 -7.54 1.78
N GLU A 212 -0.25 -8.53 1.18
CA GLU A 212 0.04 -8.96 -0.18
C GLU A 212 -0.22 -7.84 -1.22
N TYR A 213 -1.19 -6.97 -0.96
CA TYR A 213 -1.62 -5.95 -1.93
C TYR A 213 -1.24 -4.54 -1.56
N ALA A 214 -1.19 -4.22 -0.29
CA ALA A 214 -0.91 -2.87 0.19
C ALA A 214 -0.20 -2.95 1.55
N PRO A 215 1.12 -3.12 1.61
CA PRO A 215 1.84 -2.97 2.86
C PRO A 215 1.64 -1.53 3.35
N PRO A 216 0.95 -1.32 4.48
CA PRO A 216 0.68 0.02 4.95
C PRO A 216 1.95 0.65 5.50
N ILE A 217 2.12 1.95 5.27
CA ILE A 217 3.12 2.75 5.98
C ILE A 217 2.69 2.93 7.46
N ASP A 218 1.39 2.82 7.72
CA ASP A 218 0.81 2.88 9.07
C ASP A 218 1.11 1.60 9.86
N GLU A 219 1.60 1.76 11.08
CA GLU A 219 1.97 0.67 11.98
C GLU A 219 0.77 -0.13 12.55
N THR A 220 -0.46 0.36 12.39
CA THR A 220 -1.65 -0.17 13.08
C THR A 220 -1.87 -1.66 12.79
N LEU A 221 -1.83 -2.08 11.53
CA LEU A 221 -2.04 -3.50 11.17
C LEU A 221 -0.88 -4.40 11.64
N TYR A 222 0.35 -3.89 11.63
CA TYR A 222 1.49 -4.64 12.16
C TYR A 222 1.32 -4.89 13.65
N LYS A 223 0.85 -3.88 14.42
CA LYS A 223 0.55 -4.00 15.84
C LYS A 223 -0.57 -5.01 16.12
N GLN A 224 -1.66 -4.94 15.35
CA GLN A 224 -2.78 -5.87 15.48
C GLN A 224 -2.32 -7.33 15.28
N LYS A 225 -1.49 -7.59 14.26
CA LYS A 225 -0.93 -8.93 14.03
C LYS A 225 -0.03 -9.39 15.18
N ILE A 226 0.85 -8.52 15.70
CA ILE A 226 1.71 -8.85 16.84
C ILE A 226 0.88 -9.18 18.07
N ILE A 227 -0.11 -8.35 18.40
CA ILE A 227 -1.01 -8.56 19.53
C ILE A 227 -1.78 -9.89 19.40
N ALA A 228 -2.30 -10.19 18.22
CA ALA A 228 -2.98 -11.44 17.94
C ALA A 228 -2.05 -12.65 18.16
N LEU A 229 -0.79 -12.59 17.70
CA LEU A 229 0.20 -13.63 17.96
C LEU A 229 0.48 -13.83 19.48
N LEU A 230 0.53 -12.74 20.24
CA LEU A 230 0.69 -12.81 21.70
C LEU A 230 -0.54 -13.47 22.36
N LYS A 231 -1.75 -13.12 21.94
CA LYS A 231 -3.00 -13.74 22.44
C LYS A 231 -3.08 -15.23 22.11
N LEU A 232 -2.46 -15.66 21.02
CA LEU A 232 -2.30 -17.06 20.65
C LEU A 232 -1.16 -17.78 21.39
N ASN A 233 -0.52 -17.14 22.39
CA ASN A 233 0.67 -17.64 23.09
C ASN A 233 1.86 -17.95 22.17
N ARG A 234 1.98 -17.23 21.04
CA ARG A 234 3.07 -17.36 20.06
C ARG A 234 4.09 -16.23 20.21
N ALA A 235 4.61 -16.02 21.42
CA ALA A 235 5.49 -14.89 21.73
C ALA A 235 6.79 -14.91 20.88
N GLN A 236 7.33 -16.09 20.55
CA GLN A 236 8.50 -16.18 19.69
C GLN A 236 8.20 -15.69 18.25
N ALA A 237 7.09 -16.11 17.65
CA ALA A 237 6.67 -15.64 16.33
C ALA A 237 6.37 -14.13 16.33
N ALA A 238 5.78 -13.63 17.42
CA ALA A 238 5.56 -12.18 17.60
C ALA A 238 6.88 -11.40 17.61
N MET A 239 7.92 -11.92 18.28
CA MET A 239 9.25 -11.31 18.33
C MET A 239 9.92 -11.31 16.95
N GLU A 240 9.91 -12.44 16.26
CA GLU A 240 10.48 -12.56 14.92
C GLU A 240 9.79 -11.60 13.94
N TYR A 241 8.47 -11.52 14.02
CA TYR A 241 7.69 -10.60 13.18
C TYR A 241 7.97 -9.14 13.54
N TYR A 242 8.06 -8.79 14.83
CA TYR A 242 8.43 -7.46 15.28
C TYR A 242 9.78 -7.01 14.68
N HIS A 243 10.81 -7.88 14.74
CA HIS A 243 12.11 -7.55 14.14
C HIS A 243 12.03 -7.37 12.62
N SER A 244 11.24 -8.19 11.92
CA SER A 244 11.05 -8.03 10.47
C SER A 244 10.39 -6.69 10.12
N VAL A 245 9.45 -6.23 10.93
CA VAL A 245 8.80 -4.91 10.78
C VAL A 245 9.81 -3.78 11.01
N LEU A 246 10.63 -3.85 12.07
CA LEU A 246 11.68 -2.87 12.31
C LEU A 246 12.66 -2.76 11.13
N ASP A 247 13.11 -3.91 10.63
CA ASP A 247 14.04 -3.96 9.49
C ASP A 247 13.41 -3.34 8.23
N MET A 248 12.13 -3.60 7.99
CA MET A 248 11.40 -3.03 6.86
C MET A 248 11.28 -1.50 6.98
N PHE A 249 10.82 -0.98 8.13
CA PHE A 249 10.67 0.47 8.32
C PHE A 249 12.01 1.20 8.23
N SER A 250 13.07 0.63 8.80
CA SER A 250 14.41 1.20 8.74
C SER A 250 14.98 1.24 7.32
N ARG A 251 14.84 0.12 6.55
CA ARG A 251 15.45 0.00 5.21
C ARG A 251 14.66 0.70 4.12
N GLU A 252 13.33 0.59 4.14
CA GLU A 252 12.49 1.08 3.04
C GLU A 252 12.04 2.52 3.23
N HIS A 253 11.87 2.95 4.47
CA HIS A 253 11.30 4.26 4.76
C HIS A 253 12.27 5.20 5.48
N GLY A 254 13.40 4.69 6.01
CA GLY A 254 14.33 5.48 6.81
C GLY A 254 13.67 6.11 8.04
N LEU A 255 12.53 5.54 8.50
CA LEU A 255 11.73 6.01 9.62
C LEU A 255 12.05 5.20 10.87
N ASP A 256 12.18 5.89 12.01
CA ASP A 256 12.13 5.23 13.30
C ASP A 256 10.70 4.82 13.63
N VAL A 257 10.55 3.68 14.26
CA VAL A 257 9.24 3.19 14.71
C VAL A 257 8.71 4.03 15.87
N SER A 258 7.38 4.13 15.96
CA SER A 258 6.72 4.90 17.01
C SER A 258 6.93 4.30 18.40
N ASP A 259 6.81 5.16 19.45
CA ASP A 259 6.84 4.73 20.85
C ASP A 259 5.82 3.61 21.12
N SER A 260 4.68 3.62 20.44
CA SER A 260 3.65 2.60 20.60
C SER A 260 4.05 1.22 20.05
N LEU A 261 4.92 1.14 19.07
CA LEU A 261 5.50 -0.14 18.64
C LEU A 261 6.59 -0.60 19.62
N HIS A 262 7.29 0.35 20.25
CA HIS A 262 8.22 0.05 21.33
C HIS A 262 7.51 -0.52 22.59
N ASP A 263 6.34 -0.01 22.95
CA ASP A 263 5.51 -0.54 24.04
C ASP A 263 5.11 -2.00 23.79
N ILE A 264 4.82 -2.36 22.53
CA ILE A 264 4.53 -3.74 22.15
C ILE A 264 5.74 -4.66 22.36
N TYR A 265 6.96 -4.18 22.12
CA TYR A 265 8.17 -4.94 22.41
C TYR A 265 8.25 -5.35 23.89
N GLN A 266 7.92 -4.43 24.81
CA GLN A 266 7.89 -4.75 26.24
C GLN A 266 6.81 -5.80 26.57
N GLN A 267 5.67 -5.75 25.89
CA GLN A 267 4.63 -6.78 26.03
C GLN A 267 5.12 -8.14 25.54
N ILE A 268 5.78 -8.20 24.36
CA ILE A 268 6.37 -9.44 23.86
C ILE A 268 7.35 -10.03 24.87
N LEU A 269 8.26 -9.22 25.42
CA LEU A 269 9.23 -9.66 26.42
C LEU A 269 8.56 -10.21 27.68
N SER A 270 7.46 -9.62 28.14
CA SER A 270 6.71 -10.07 29.31
C SER A 270 6.00 -11.42 29.10
N CYS A 271 5.64 -11.73 27.85
CA CYS A 271 5.00 -13.00 27.45
C CYS A 271 6.01 -14.11 27.13
N MET A 272 7.29 -13.78 26.96
CA MET A 272 8.31 -14.80 26.72
C MET A 272 8.66 -15.52 28.03
N PRO A 273 8.63 -16.86 28.06
CA PRO A 273 9.12 -17.57 29.22
C PRO A 273 10.58 -17.21 29.43
N ASN A 274 10.96 -16.94 30.68
CA ASN A 274 12.35 -16.65 31.07
C ASN A 274 13.25 -17.87 30.69
N HIS A 275 13.73 -17.89 29.47
CA HIS A 275 14.62 -18.96 28.97
C HIS A 275 16.02 -18.94 29.63
N TYR A 276 16.32 -17.91 30.41
CA TYR A 276 17.63 -17.75 31.04
C TYR A 276 17.61 -18.22 32.50
N GLN A 277 17.34 -19.51 32.69
CA GLN A 277 17.44 -20.10 34.03
C GLN A 277 18.88 -20.28 34.52
N THR A 278 19.88 -20.15 33.63
CA THR A 278 21.30 -20.25 33.97
C THR A 278 22.11 -19.15 33.30
N ILE A 279 23.15 -18.66 33.98
CA ILE A 279 24.11 -17.68 33.47
C ILE A 279 24.75 -18.19 32.15
N SER A 280 25.02 -19.48 32.05
CA SER A 280 25.62 -20.09 30.85
C SER A 280 24.70 -20.01 29.62
N ALA A 281 23.35 -20.16 29.77
CA ALA A 281 22.39 -20.00 28.69
C ALA A 281 22.29 -18.53 28.25
N LEU A 282 22.35 -17.60 29.18
CA LEU A 282 22.39 -16.17 28.89
C LEU A 282 23.67 -15.80 28.14
N GLU A 283 24.82 -16.25 28.59
CA GLU A 283 26.10 -16.02 27.90
C GLU A 283 26.14 -16.60 26.49
N ALA A 284 25.60 -17.82 26.29
CA ALA A 284 25.55 -18.45 24.97
C ALA A 284 24.68 -17.62 24.00
N ASN A 285 23.55 -17.09 24.47
CA ASN A 285 22.67 -16.25 23.64
C ASN A 285 23.29 -14.89 23.33
N LEU A 286 23.98 -14.27 24.30
CA LEU A 286 24.70 -13.01 24.08
C LEU A 286 25.86 -13.19 23.09
N ARG A 287 26.55 -14.32 23.12
CA ARG A 287 27.65 -14.64 22.18
C ARG A 287 27.17 -14.96 20.77
N GLN A 288 25.96 -15.55 20.59
CA GLN A 288 25.40 -15.86 19.26
C GLN A 288 25.12 -14.63 18.40
N ARG A 289 24.92 -13.46 19.02
CA ARG A 289 24.71 -12.17 18.32
C ARG A 289 26.00 -11.49 17.85
N ASP A 290 27.16 -11.99 18.22
CA ASP A 290 28.47 -11.36 18.01
C ASP A 290 29.16 -11.83 16.71
N SER A 291 28.41 -12.33 15.73
CA SER A 291 28.98 -12.91 14.50
C SER A 291 29.06 -11.96 13.30
N SER A 292 28.77 -10.67 13.45
CA SER A 292 28.96 -9.70 12.40
C SER A 292 30.38 -9.13 12.45
N PRO A 293 31.23 -9.37 11.44
CA PRO A 293 32.53 -8.69 11.37
C PRO A 293 32.31 -7.20 11.07
N GLY A 294 32.79 -6.32 11.93
CA GLY A 294 32.71 -4.87 11.74
C GLY A 294 32.29 -4.10 12.99
N SER A 295 32.13 -2.81 12.82
CA SER A 295 31.65 -1.90 13.86
C SER A 295 30.16 -2.09 14.16
N PHE A 296 29.74 -1.79 15.39
CA PHE A 296 28.36 -1.98 15.84
C PHE A 296 27.49 -0.77 15.47
N TYR A 297 26.54 -1.00 14.54
CA TYR A 297 25.46 -0.03 14.26
C TYR A 297 24.32 -0.22 15.25
N CYS A 298 23.79 0.87 15.82
CA CYS A 298 22.60 0.84 16.67
C CYS A 298 21.77 2.12 16.51
N ASN A 299 20.51 2.08 16.92
CA ASN A 299 19.69 3.27 17.01
C ASN A 299 20.23 4.26 18.05
N PHE A 300 19.76 5.51 18.00
CA PHE A 300 20.29 6.60 18.80
C PHE A 300 20.11 6.36 20.31
N ASP A 301 19.00 5.76 20.74
CA ASP A 301 18.73 5.47 22.15
C ASP A 301 19.70 4.41 22.73
N VAL A 302 19.95 3.35 21.96
CA VAL A 302 20.94 2.34 22.32
C VAL A 302 22.34 2.97 22.34
N PHE A 303 22.65 3.83 21.37
CA PHE A 303 23.89 4.57 21.35
C PHE A 303 24.08 5.47 22.59
N GLN A 304 23.02 6.19 23.02
CA GLN A 304 23.07 6.99 24.23
C GLN A 304 23.39 6.14 25.46
N ASN A 305 22.77 4.97 25.58
CA ASN A 305 23.06 4.05 26.69
C ASN A 305 24.52 3.55 26.67
N ILE A 306 24.98 3.13 25.49
CA ILE A 306 26.38 2.71 25.30
C ILE A 306 27.35 3.87 25.60
N TYR A 307 27.04 5.08 25.16
CA TYR A 307 27.81 6.27 25.47
C TYR A 307 27.93 6.51 26.98
N GLN A 308 26.81 6.43 27.72
CA GLN A 308 26.83 6.58 29.17
C GLN A 308 27.66 5.52 29.87
N ILE A 309 27.56 4.25 29.44
CA ILE A 309 28.38 3.15 29.96
C ILE A 309 29.88 3.43 29.68
N ASN A 310 30.21 3.83 28.45
CA ASN A 310 31.55 4.15 28.04
C ASN A 310 32.13 5.35 28.83
N LEU A 311 31.32 6.39 29.07
CA LEU A 311 31.71 7.55 29.85
C LEU A 311 32.06 7.17 31.30
N ARG A 312 31.23 6.33 31.92
CA ARG A 312 31.49 5.80 33.28
C ARG A 312 32.74 4.92 33.30
N SER A 313 32.96 4.11 32.28
CA SER A 313 34.14 3.27 32.17
C SER A 313 35.43 4.10 31.95
N ALA A 314 35.38 5.13 31.10
CA ALA A 314 36.48 6.04 30.85
C ALA A 314 36.92 6.78 32.12
N ARG A 315 35.96 7.27 32.92
CA ARG A 315 36.24 7.91 34.21
C ARG A 315 36.94 7.00 35.19
N ARG A 316 36.64 5.69 35.20
CA ARG A 316 37.28 4.71 36.10
C ARG A 316 38.67 4.26 35.61
N SER A 317 38.80 4.05 34.30
CA SER A 317 39.99 3.47 33.70
C SER A 317 41.00 4.53 33.22
N GLN A 318 40.65 5.81 33.26
CA GLN A 318 41.45 6.95 32.73
C GLN A 318 41.82 6.76 31.23
N ARG A 319 41.06 5.93 30.49
CA ARG A 319 41.27 5.74 29.07
C ARG A 319 40.51 6.78 28.27
N LEU A 320 41.16 7.36 27.27
CA LEU A 320 40.56 8.31 26.35
C LEU A 320 39.56 7.58 25.44
N ARG A 321 38.40 8.19 25.27
CA ARG A 321 37.39 7.80 24.28
C ARG A 321 36.98 9.03 23.49
N PHE A 322 36.67 8.83 22.22
CA PHE A 322 36.34 9.91 21.29
C PHE A 322 34.91 9.77 20.85
N LEU A 323 34.17 10.86 20.84
CA LEU A 323 32.88 11.01 20.17
C LEU A 323 33.13 11.83 18.90
N ILE A 324 32.78 11.29 17.76
CA ILE A 324 32.99 11.92 16.45
C ILE A 324 31.61 12.17 15.84
N LEU A 325 31.33 13.41 15.46
CA LEU A 325 30.15 13.79 14.69
C LEU A 325 30.57 14.00 13.24
N LEU A 326 29.97 13.24 12.34
CA LEU A 326 30.10 13.43 10.90
C LEU A 326 28.80 14.07 10.39
N THR A 327 28.92 15.12 9.61
CA THR A 327 27.77 15.82 9.03
C THR A 327 27.96 15.93 7.52
N LEU A 328 27.03 15.40 6.76
CA LEU A 328 26.90 15.67 5.33
C LEU A 328 26.03 16.91 5.14
N ARG A 329 26.39 17.77 4.19
CA ARG A 329 25.61 18.96 3.84
C ARG A 329 25.28 18.89 2.36
N ASP A 330 24.03 19.12 2.04
CA ASP A 330 23.63 19.33 0.65
C ASP A 330 24.26 20.63 0.12
N SER A 331 24.81 20.59 -1.08
CA SER A 331 25.41 21.76 -1.74
C SER A 331 24.35 22.72 -2.33
N LYS A 332 23.11 22.28 -2.40
CA LYS A 332 21.96 23.06 -2.90
C LYS A 332 21.05 23.37 -1.71
N ASP A 333 20.80 24.65 -1.47
CA ASP A 333 19.84 25.19 -0.46
C ASP A 333 18.38 24.74 -0.75
N SER A 334 18.14 23.44 -0.88
CA SER A 334 16.81 22.89 -1.09
C SER A 334 16.20 22.47 0.25
N THR A 335 14.95 22.85 0.49
CA THR A 335 14.18 22.60 1.72
C THR A 335 13.73 21.13 1.90
N GLY A 336 14.47 20.17 1.31
CA GLY A 336 14.18 18.74 1.42
C GLY A 336 15.45 17.90 1.28
N VAL A 337 15.43 16.69 1.82
CA VAL A 337 16.52 15.71 1.68
C VAL A 337 16.58 15.25 0.23
N SER A 338 17.67 15.58 -0.49
CA SER A 338 17.87 15.15 -1.87
C SER A 338 18.18 13.65 -1.94
N ASP A 339 17.85 13.01 -3.07
CA ASP A 339 18.19 11.59 -3.27
C ASP A 339 19.72 11.40 -3.34
N GLU A 340 20.47 12.42 -3.83
CA GLU A 340 21.92 12.46 -3.79
C GLU A 340 22.45 12.35 -2.35
N LEU A 341 21.85 13.07 -1.39
CA LEU A 341 22.24 13.02 0.02
C LEU A 341 21.94 11.65 0.66
N LYS A 342 20.88 10.97 0.24
CA LYS A 342 20.58 9.59 0.71
C LYS A 342 21.63 8.59 0.21
N GLU A 343 22.03 8.70 -1.05
CA GLU A 343 23.09 7.85 -1.63
C GLU A 343 24.45 8.09 -0.94
N GLU A 344 24.80 9.36 -0.68
CA GLU A 344 26.00 9.70 0.05
C GLU A 344 25.99 9.20 1.50
N MET A 345 24.82 9.24 2.18
CA MET A 345 24.65 8.66 3.51
C MET A 345 24.81 7.14 3.51
N ALA A 346 24.28 6.45 2.50
CA ALA A 346 24.44 5.01 2.35
C ALA A 346 25.93 4.63 2.10
N LEU A 347 26.61 5.41 1.26
CA LEU A 347 28.05 5.23 1.02
C LEU A 347 28.86 5.48 2.29
N LEU A 348 28.55 6.53 3.04
CA LEU A 348 29.20 6.83 4.32
C LEU A 348 29.01 5.67 5.31
N GLN A 349 27.81 5.09 5.39
CA GLN A 349 27.57 3.93 6.23
C GLN A 349 28.45 2.74 5.83
N GLN A 350 28.56 2.40 4.55
CA GLN A 350 29.44 1.33 4.07
C GLN A 350 30.91 1.59 4.41
N ILE A 351 31.36 2.84 4.29
CA ILE A 351 32.71 3.22 4.68
C ILE A 351 32.92 3.02 6.18
N MET A 352 31.97 3.44 7.02
CA MET A 352 32.01 3.26 8.46
C MET A 352 32.10 1.77 8.84
N GLU A 353 31.25 0.92 8.24
CA GLU A 353 31.28 -0.53 8.45
C GLU A 353 32.64 -1.16 8.10
N SER A 354 33.28 -0.67 7.04
CA SER A 354 34.57 -1.22 6.55
C SER A 354 35.79 -0.69 7.27
N LYS A 355 35.73 0.49 7.86
CA LYS A 355 36.92 1.20 8.41
C LYS A 355 36.95 1.28 9.92
N LEU A 356 35.79 1.22 10.58
CA LEU A 356 35.76 1.22 12.04
C LEU A 356 36.13 -0.15 12.60
N ARG A 357 36.61 -0.16 13.85
CA ARG A 357 37.00 -1.40 14.54
C ARG A 357 35.77 -2.09 15.10
N THR A 358 35.84 -3.38 15.34
CA THR A 358 34.77 -4.20 15.92
C THR A 358 34.19 -3.66 17.24
N ASN A 359 34.98 -2.91 18.01
CA ASN A 359 34.55 -2.31 19.27
C ASN A 359 34.06 -0.86 19.14
N ASP A 360 34.05 -0.32 17.92
CA ASP A 360 33.52 1.01 17.69
C ASP A 360 32.00 0.91 17.44
N VAL A 361 31.30 1.90 17.95
CA VAL A 361 29.82 1.97 17.85
C VAL A 361 29.45 3.24 17.12
N TYR A 362 28.52 3.15 16.19
CA TYR A 362 28.03 4.30 15.46
C TYR A 362 26.51 4.28 15.34
N THR A 363 25.94 5.45 15.14
CA THR A 363 24.52 5.67 14.99
C THR A 363 24.25 6.81 14.02
N LYS A 364 23.04 6.90 13.53
CA LYS A 364 22.52 8.04 12.80
C LYS A 364 21.60 8.83 13.73
N SER A 365 21.84 10.14 13.90
CA SER A 365 21.11 10.95 14.88
C SER A 365 19.94 11.73 14.28
N SER A 366 19.96 12.05 13.00
CA SER A 366 18.84 12.68 12.25
C SER A 366 19.18 12.72 10.75
N ILE A 367 18.18 12.85 9.94
CA ILE A 367 18.31 13.46 8.60
C ILE A 367 17.73 14.86 8.68
#